data_2511a6b2f0a17824701b195d8605ee06
#
_entry.id   2511a6b2f0a17824701b195d8605ee06
#
_cell.length_a   1.000
_cell.length_b   1.000
_cell.length_c   1.000
_cell.angle_alpha   90.00
_cell.angle_beta   90.00
_cell.angle_gamma   90.00
#
_symmetry.space_group_name_H-M   'P 1'
#
loop_
_entity.id
_entity.type
_entity.pdbx_description
1 polymer ?
#
loop_
_entity_poly.entity_id
_entity_poly.type
_entity_poly.pdbx_seq_one_letter_code
_entity_poly.pdbx_strand_id
1 'polypeptide(L)'
;MSAEGKAVPDRNLGSHRRVLELHSKLTEFLDRPRPGVRDADAHHWATSLYRQLVELHETASRTKRTVDERETLSRLALAHPRAARKLERIRRDRDRNFCDLRAIVNATMVYAEASQPPNPRLRTWTRSVLTRMARLEQDETTLIQELIQTDVGTGD
;
A
#
# COMPACT_ATOMS: atom_id res chain seq x y z
N MET A 1 -27.73 30.51 12.24
CA MET A 1 -26.35 30.55 11.72
C MET A 1 -25.92 29.14 11.47
N SER A 2 -25.95 28.73 10.21
CA SER A 2 -25.70 27.35 9.77
C SER A 2 -24.19 27.08 9.77
N ALA A 3 -23.75 26.11 10.57
CA ALA A 3 -22.41 25.57 10.47
C ALA A 3 -22.37 24.68 9.22
N GLU A 4 -21.82 25.19 8.13
CA GLU A 4 -21.46 24.39 6.95
C GLU A 4 -20.36 23.41 7.37
N GLY A 5 -20.77 22.17 7.53
CA GLY A 5 -19.85 21.03 7.62
C GLY A 5 -19.04 20.98 6.34
N LYS A 6 -17.79 21.42 6.40
CA LYS A 6 -16.82 21.28 5.32
C LYS A 6 -16.63 19.80 5.03
N ALA A 7 -17.30 19.30 4.01
CA ALA A 7 -17.07 17.96 3.48
C ALA A 7 -15.59 17.83 3.12
N VAL A 8 -14.90 16.91 3.76
CA VAL A 8 -13.54 16.51 3.40
C VAL A 8 -13.57 16.02 1.95
N PRO A 9 -12.73 16.56 1.05
CA PRO A 9 -12.85 16.25 -0.37
C PRO A 9 -12.57 14.79 -0.64
N ASP A 10 -13.47 14.17 -1.37
CA ASP A 10 -13.58 12.79 -1.84
C ASP A 10 -12.35 12.26 -2.64
N ARG A 11 -11.34 13.09 -2.85
CA ARG A 11 -10.15 12.79 -3.68
C ARG A 11 -9.23 11.73 -3.07
N ASN A 12 -9.23 11.58 -1.75
CA ASN A 12 -8.35 10.63 -1.06
C ASN A 12 -8.92 9.21 -1.01
N LEU A 13 -10.24 9.07 -0.94
CA LEU A 13 -10.92 7.76 -1.00
C LEU A 13 -10.67 7.06 -2.34
N GLY A 14 -10.57 7.81 -3.44
CA GLY A 14 -10.31 7.25 -4.77
C GLY A 14 -8.92 6.63 -4.92
N SER A 15 -7.88 7.28 -4.40
CA SER A 15 -6.50 6.77 -4.51
C SER A 15 -6.27 5.56 -3.59
N HIS A 16 -6.81 5.58 -2.39
CA HIS A 16 -6.74 4.46 -1.46
C HIS A 16 -7.49 3.23 -2.01
N ARG A 17 -8.70 3.43 -2.51
CA ARG A 17 -9.47 2.37 -3.19
C ARG A 17 -8.69 1.78 -4.36
N ARG A 18 -8.02 2.61 -5.15
CA ARG A 18 -7.21 2.15 -6.28
C ARG A 18 -6.03 1.29 -5.84
N VAL A 19 -5.36 1.63 -4.75
CA VAL A 19 -4.28 0.80 -4.18
C VAL A 19 -4.82 -0.58 -3.78
N LEU A 20 -5.97 -0.65 -3.13
CA LEU A 20 -6.60 -1.92 -2.75
C LEU A 20 -7.02 -2.76 -3.96
N GLU A 21 -7.56 -2.14 -5.01
CA GLU A 21 -7.89 -2.82 -6.26
C GLU A 21 -6.65 -3.42 -6.94
N LEU A 22 -5.57 -2.65 -7.02
CA LEU A 22 -4.31 -3.12 -7.59
C LEU A 22 -3.67 -4.23 -6.77
N HIS A 23 -3.74 -4.12 -5.45
CA HIS A 23 -3.32 -5.17 -4.53
C HIS A 23 -4.07 -6.49 -4.77
N SER A 24 -5.40 -6.43 -4.88
CA SER A 24 -6.23 -7.61 -5.16
C SER A 24 -5.90 -8.24 -6.50
N LYS A 25 -5.79 -7.44 -7.55
CA LYS A 25 -5.42 -7.92 -8.89
C LYS A 25 -4.06 -8.60 -8.91
N LEU A 26 -3.09 -8.02 -8.22
CA LEU A 26 -1.74 -8.56 -8.15
C LEU A 26 -1.71 -9.86 -7.35
N THR A 27 -2.47 -9.96 -6.26
CA THR A 27 -2.62 -11.18 -5.47
C THR A 27 -3.22 -12.30 -6.31
N GLU A 28 -4.30 -12.04 -7.05
CA GLU A 28 -4.92 -13.00 -7.97
C GLU A 28 -3.95 -13.44 -9.07
N PHE A 29 -3.17 -12.51 -9.62
CA PHE A 29 -2.16 -12.81 -10.62
C PHE A 29 -1.08 -13.75 -10.09
N LEU A 30 -0.61 -13.54 -8.87
CA LEU A 30 0.39 -14.39 -8.21
C LEU A 30 -0.15 -15.77 -7.82
N ASP A 31 -1.46 -15.90 -7.63
CA ASP A 31 -2.11 -17.19 -7.33
C ASP A 31 -2.26 -18.09 -8.55
N ARG A 32 -2.19 -17.52 -9.76
CA ARG A 32 -2.22 -18.30 -10.99
C ARG A 32 -0.96 -19.16 -11.14
N PRO A 33 -1.07 -20.35 -11.78
CA PRO A 33 0.09 -21.19 -12.10
C PRO A 33 1.14 -20.39 -12.88
N ARG A 34 2.39 -20.51 -12.47
CA ARG A 34 3.50 -19.88 -13.18
C ARG A 34 3.79 -20.68 -14.44
N PRO A 35 3.96 -20.03 -15.62
CA PRO A 35 4.38 -20.72 -16.84
C PRO A 35 5.77 -21.36 -16.67
N GLY A 36 5.99 -22.46 -17.34
CA GLY A 36 7.27 -23.17 -17.34
C GLY A 36 8.41 -22.33 -17.94
N VAL A 37 9.63 -22.69 -17.59
CA VAL A 37 10.86 -21.95 -17.98
C VAL A 37 11.05 -21.82 -19.51
N ARG A 38 10.41 -22.69 -20.29
CA ARG A 38 10.54 -22.76 -21.76
C ARG A 38 9.36 -22.19 -22.51
N ASP A 39 8.36 -21.68 -21.80
CA ASP A 39 7.16 -21.17 -22.44
C ASP A 39 7.37 -19.72 -22.92
N ALA A 40 6.92 -19.43 -24.15
CA ALA A 40 6.80 -18.06 -24.66
C ALA A 40 5.99 -17.17 -23.70
N ASP A 41 5.15 -17.76 -22.88
CA ASP A 41 4.34 -17.12 -21.85
C ASP A 41 5.15 -16.62 -20.65
N ALA A 42 6.39 -17.14 -20.42
CA ALA A 42 7.23 -16.70 -19.30
C ALA A 42 7.63 -15.22 -19.39
N HIS A 43 7.97 -14.78 -20.60
CA HIS A 43 8.27 -13.37 -20.85
C HIS A 43 7.03 -12.49 -20.68
N HIS A 44 5.90 -12.95 -21.22
CA HIS A 44 4.61 -12.24 -21.06
C HIS A 44 4.21 -12.15 -19.59
N TRP A 45 4.39 -13.22 -18.83
CA TRP A 45 4.11 -13.22 -17.39
C TRP A 45 5.00 -12.23 -16.62
N ALA A 46 6.31 -12.21 -16.88
CA ALA A 46 7.25 -11.28 -16.25
C ALA A 46 6.92 -9.83 -16.58
N THR A 47 6.58 -9.54 -17.85
CA THR A 47 6.18 -8.20 -18.30
C THR A 47 4.87 -7.76 -17.65
N SER A 48 3.89 -8.66 -17.54
CA SER A 48 2.61 -8.38 -16.86
C SER A 48 2.82 -8.11 -15.37
N LEU A 49 3.65 -8.90 -14.70
CA LEU A 49 4.00 -8.69 -13.30
C LEU A 49 4.67 -7.32 -13.11
N TYR A 50 5.64 -7.00 -13.94
CA TYR A 50 6.34 -5.71 -13.90
C TYR A 50 5.37 -4.53 -14.04
N ARG A 51 4.49 -4.55 -15.05
CA ARG A 51 3.50 -3.48 -15.27
C ARG A 51 2.58 -3.28 -14.08
N GLN A 52 2.09 -4.36 -13.50
CA GLN A 52 1.20 -4.29 -12.33
C GLN A 52 1.93 -3.76 -11.09
N LEU A 53 3.19 -4.16 -10.88
CA LEU A 53 4.02 -3.67 -9.79
C LEU A 53 4.37 -2.18 -9.95
N VAL A 54 4.66 -1.72 -11.17
CA VAL A 54 4.89 -0.30 -11.46
C VAL A 54 3.63 0.52 -11.16
N GLU A 55 2.48 0.08 -11.63
CA GLU A 55 1.21 0.77 -11.38
C GLU A 55 0.90 0.85 -9.88
N LEU A 56 1.10 -0.24 -9.14
CA LEU A 56 0.93 -0.25 -7.70
C LEU A 56 1.90 0.71 -6.99
N HIS A 57 3.17 0.69 -7.37
CA HIS A 57 4.19 1.56 -6.80
C HIS A 57 3.89 3.04 -7.06
N GLU A 58 3.54 3.41 -8.28
CA GLU A 58 3.18 4.79 -8.63
C GLU A 58 1.93 5.27 -7.89
N THR A 59 0.90 4.43 -7.81
CA THR A 59 -0.35 4.76 -7.12
C THR A 59 -0.11 4.90 -5.62
N ALA A 60 0.62 3.99 -5.00
CA ALA A 60 0.99 4.06 -3.59
C ALA A 60 1.88 5.28 -3.29
N SER A 61 2.76 5.65 -4.20
CA SER A 61 3.60 6.84 -4.10
C SER A 61 2.79 8.14 -4.08
N ARG A 62 1.76 8.23 -4.91
CA ARG A 62 0.85 9.39 -4.93
C ARG A 62 0.02 9.48 -3.64
N THR A 63 -0.48 8.35 -3.17
CA THR A 63 -1.23 8.27 -1.90
C THR A 63 -0.38 8.68 -0.70
N LYS A 64 0.90 8.33 -0.72
CA LYS A 64 1.87 8.72 0.32
C LYS A 64 2.06 10.24 0.41
N ARG A 65 1.87 10.97 -0.68
CA ARG A 65 2.14 12.42 -0.78
C ARG A 65 0.97 13.32 -0.36
N THR A 66 -0.23 12.78 -0.16
CA THR A 66 -1.38 13.57 0.32
C THR A 66 -1.19 13.96 1.78
N VAL A 67 -0.75 15.20 1.97
CA VAL A 67 -0.21 15.75 3.22
C VAL A 67 -1.30 15.96 4.28
N ASP A 68 -2.52 16.34 3.87
CA ASP A 68 -3.56 16.83 4.78
C ASP A 68 -4.09 15.79 5.77
N GLU A 69 -4.26 14.54 5.34
CA GLU A 69 -4.66 13.44 6.23
C GLU A 69 -3.59 13.13 7.29
N ARG A 70 -2.32 13.26 6.91
CA ARG A 70 -1.20 13.04 7.83
C ARG A 70 -1.11 14.12 8.89
N GLU A 71 -1.42 15.36 8.55
CA GLU A 71 -1.42 16.45 9.51
C GLU A 71 -2.57 16.29 10.50
N THR A 72 -3.76 15.94 10.04
CA THR A 72 -4.91 15.67 10.92
C THR A 72 -4.62 14.52 11.87
N LEU A 73 -4.09 13.41 11.36
CA LEU A 73 -3.71 12.26 12.17
C LEU A 73 -2.59 12.60 13.17
N SER A 74 -1.64 13.44 12.78
CA SER A 74 -0.56 13.91 13.64
C SER A 74 -1.06 14.78 14.77
N ARG A 75 -2.03 15.67 14.50
CA ARG A 75 -2.66 16.51 15.54
C ARG A 75 -3.44 15.68 16.55
N LEU A 76 -4.23 14.72 16.07
CA LEU A 76 -4.97 13.80 16.94
C LEU A 76 -4.03 12.93 17.78
N ALA A 77 -2.93 12.45 17.19
CA ALA A 77 -1.93 11.66 17.88
C ALA A 77 -1.14 12.45 18.94
N LEU A 78 -0.94 13.75 18.77
CA LEU A 78 -0.27 14.60 19.76
C LEU A 78 -1.05 14.67 21.09
N ALA A 79 -2.37 14.59 21.05
CA ALA A 79 -3.21 14.55 22.25
C ALA A 79 -3.14 13.17 22.96
N HIS A 80 -2.66 12.13 22.28
CA HIS A 80 -2.65 10.75 22.76
C HIS A 80 -1.26 10.09 22.55
N PRO A 81 -0.36 10.08 23.54
CA PRO A 81 1.01 9.59 23.39
C PRO A 81 1.15 8.15 22.90
N ARG A 82 0.21 7.27 23.27
CA ARG A 82 0.19 5.87 22.80
C ARG A 82 -0.12 5.78 21.31
N ALA A 83 -1.07 6.58 20.85
CA ALA A 83 -1.44 6.67 19.44
C ALA A 83 -0.31 7.27 18.60
N ALA A 84 0.41 8.27 19.13
CA ALA A 84 1.59 8.85 18.48
C ALA A 84 2.67 7.80 18.21
N ARG A 85 2.96 6.93 19.18
CA ARG A 85 3.94 5.83 19.02
C ARG A 85 3.48 4.78 18.00
N LYS A 86 2.19 4.42 18.02
CA LYS A 86 1.62 3.49 17.02
C LYS A 86 1.71 4.09 15.62
N LEU A 87 1.35 5.36 15.46
CA LEU A 87 1.41 6.07 14.17
C LEU A 87 2.84 6.13 13.62
N GLU A 88 3.81 6.45 14.48
CA GLU A 88 5.20 6.48 14.07
C GLU A 88 5.70 5.11 13.61
N ARG A 89 5.31 4.04 14.30
CA ARG A 89 5.61 2.66 13.89
C ARG A 89 5.01 2.36 12.50
N ILE A 90 3.72 2.64 12.31
CA ILE A 90 3.03 2.41 11.03
C ILE A 90 3.73 3.16 9.89
N ARG A 91 4.10 4.41 10.11
CA ARG A 91 4.83 5.23 9.13
C ARG A 91 6.19 4.63 8.77
N ARG A 92 6.95 4.21 9.77
CA ARG A 92 8.27 3.58 9.57
C ARG A 92 8.16 2.26 8.80
N ASP A 93 7.21 1.43 9.17
CA ASP A 93 6.98 0.14 8.50
C ASP A 93 6.46 0.33 7.08
N ARG A 94 5.63 1.36 6.84
CA ARG A 94 5.19 1.75 5.50
C ARG A 94 6.37 2.19 4.63
N ASP A 95 7.27 2.99 5.14
CA ASP A 95 8.45 3.44 4.41
C ASP A 95 9.37 2.28 4.04
N ARG A 96 9.60 1.35 4.96
CA ARG A 96 10.35 0.11 4.68
C ARG A 96 9.66 -0.73 3.61
N ASN A 97 8.37 -0.95 3.75
CA ASN A 97 7.59 -1.73 2.79
C ASN A 97 7.60 -1.10 1.39
N PHE A 98 7.56 0.23 1.33
CA PHE A 98 7.67 0.97 0.08
C PHE A 98 9.05 0.83 -0.58
N CYS A 99 10.12 0.84 0.19
CA CYS A 99 11.47 0.54 -0.30
C CYS A 99 11.57 -0.89 -0.84
N ASP A 100 10.99 -1.86 -0.14
CA ASP A 100 10.95 -3.26 -0.60
C ASP A 100 10.16 -3.40 -1.91
N LEU A 101 9.02 -2.72 -2.02
CA LEU A 101 8.23 -2.71 -3.26
C LEU A 101 9.04 -2.13 -4.43
N ARG A 102 9.77 -1.05 -4.22
CA ARG A 102 10.66 -0.46 -5.23
C ARG A 102 11.76 -1.43 -5.65
N ALA A 103 12.36 -2.13 -4.70
CA ALA A 103 13.38 -3.14 -4.98
C ALA A 103 12.83 -4.31 -5.81
N ILE A 104 11.60 -4.74 -5.53
CA ILE A 104 10.91 -5.77 -6.32
C ILE A 104 10.61 -5.28 -7.74
N VAL A 105 10.14 -4.04 -7.90
CA VAL A 105 9.92 -3.44 -9.22
C VAL A 105 11.21 -3.49 -10.05
N ASN A 106 12.33 -3.07 -9.47
CA ASN A 106 13.63 -3.09 -10.14
C ASN A 106 14.09 -4.53 -10.51
N ALA A 107 13.93 -5.48 -9.60
CA ALA A 107 14.26 -6.88 -9.85
C ALA A 107 13.38 -7.46 -10.97
N THR A 108 12.09 -7.16 -10.98
CA THR A 108 11.16 -7.65 -12.01
C THR A 108 11.47 -7.06 -13.37
N MET A 109 11.89 -5.80 -13.43
CA MET A 109 12.35 -5.15 -14.67
C MET A 109 13.51 -5.91 -15.31
N VAL A 110 14.50 -6.30 -14.52
CA VAL A 110 15.66 -7.09 -15.01
C VAL A 110 15.21 -8.41 -15.62
N TYR A 111 14.30 -9.14 -14.99
CA TYR A 111 13.75 -10.38 -15.53
C TYR A 111 12.93 -10.17 -16.80
N ALA A 112 12.13 -9.12 -16.87
CA ALA A 112 11.33 -8.77 -18.04
C ALA A 112 12.22 -8.44 -19.25
N GLU A 113 13.30 -7.66 -19.06
CA GLU A 113 14.24 -7.29 -20.11
C GLU A 113 15.11 -8.48 -20.59
N ALA A 114 15.54 -9.34 -19.68
CA ALA A 114 16.38 -10.48 -19.99
C ALA A 114 15.61 -11.68 -20.57
N SER A 115 14.29 -11.59 -20.70
CA SER A 115 13.41 -12.70 -21.10
C SER A 115 13.65 -13.99 -20.29
N GLN A 116 14.08 -13.82 -19.05
CA GLN A 116 14.32 -14.92 -18.12
C GLN A 116 13.08 -15.19 -17.26
N PRO A 117 12.82 -16.44 -16.91
CA PRO A 117 11.77 -16.75 -15.95
C PRO A 117 12.14 -16.16 -14.59
N PRO A 118 11.20 -15.47 -13.93
CA PRO A 118 11.47 -14.86 -12.64
C PRO A 118 11.81 -15.92 -11.59
N ASN A 119 12.79 -15.62 -10.75
CA ASN A 119 13.17 -16.45 -9.63
C ASN A 119 11.93 -16.73 -8.74
N PRO A 120 11.71 -17.98 -8.28
CA PRO A 120 10.63 -18.31 -7.36
C PRO A 120 10.60 -17.44 -6.08
N ARG A 121 11.75 -16.99 -5.63
CA ARG A 121 11.89 -16.08 -4.48
C ARG A 121 11.21 -14.72 -4.73
N LEU A 122 11.18 -14.24 -5.97
CA LEU A 122 10.54 -12.99 -6.34
C LEU A 122 9.04 -13.03 -6.06
N ARG A 123 8.38 -14.15 -6.39
CA ARG A 123 6.97 -14.38 -6.09
C ARG A 123 6.70 -14.34 -4.58
N THR A 124 7.49 -15.08 -3.81
CA THR A 124 7.38 -15.14 -2.34
C THR A 124 7.63 -13.77 -1.72
N TRP A 125 8.63 -13.05 -2.20
CA TRP A 125 8.95 -11.70 -1.74
C TRP A 125 7.83 -10.71 -2.06
N THR A 126 7.31 -10.75 -3.29
CA THR A 126 6.17 -9.92 -3.70
C THR A 126 4.95 -10.17 -2.81
N ARG A 127 4.60 -11.43 -2.55
CA ARG A 127 3.51 -11.78 -1.63
C ARG A 127 3.73 -11.23 -0.22
N SER A 128 4.94 -11.32 0.29
CA SER A 128 5.29 -10.80 1.61
C SER A 128 5.08 -9.27 1.69
N VAL A 129 5.49 -8.54 0.66
CA VAL A 129 5.29 -7.08 0.60
C VAL A 129 3.80 -6.74 0.52
N LEU A 130 3.02 -7.46 -0.30
CA LEU A 130 1.57 -7.24 -0.41
C LEU A 130 0.85 -7.53 0.90
N THR A 131 1.19 -8.60 1.58
CA THR A 131 0.61 -8.96 2.90
C THR A 131 0.91 -7.87 3.93
N ARG A 132 2.14 -7.34 3.95
CA ARG A 132 2.51 -6.24 4.84
C ARG A 132 1.76 -4.96 4.51
N MET A 133 1.56 -4.65 3.22
CA MET A 133 0.74 -3.49 2.81
C MET A 133 -0.67 -3.58 3.36
N ALA A 134 -1.34 -4.71 3.18
CA ALA A 134 -2.70 -4.93 3.68
C ALA A 134 -2.78 -4.79 5.19
N ARG A 135 -1.81 -5.32 5.92
CA ARG A 135 -1.74 -5.22 7.37
C ARG A 135 -1.54 -3.77 7.84
N LEU A 136 -0.65 -3.01 7.20
CA LEU A 136 -0.41 -1.61 7.54
C LEU A 136 -1.65 -0.75 7.30
N GLU A 137 -2.39 -1.00 6.23
CA GLU A 137 -3.67 -0.33 5.95
C GLU A 137 -4.71 -0.64 7.04
N GLN A 138 -4.79 -1.88 7.48
CA GLN A 138 -5.68 -2.28 8.56
C GLN A 138 -5.29 -1.63 9.89
N ASP A 139 -4.00 -1.63 10.22
CA ASP A 139 -3.47 -1.02 11.44
C ASP A 139 -3.75 0.49 11.49
N GLU A 140 -3.59 1.18 10.37
CA GLU A 140 -3.89 2.61 10.25
C GLU A 140 -5.39 2.89 10.41
N THR A 141 -6.22 2.11 9.75
CA THR A 141 -7.69 2.23 9.85
C THR A 141 -8.14 2.04 11.31
N THR A 142 -7.62 1.02 11.97
CA THR A 142 -7.93 0.73 13.38
C THR A 142 -7.49 1.90 14.28
N LEU A 143 -6.30 2.44 14.06
CA LEU A 143 -5.80 3.59 14.82
C LEU A 143 -6.68 4.83 14.66
N ILE A 144 -7.11 5.12 13.43
CA ILE A 144 -8.01 6.24 13.15
C ILE A 144 -9.35 6.07 13.89
N GLN A 145 -9.92 4.86 13.85
CA GLN A 145 -11.16 4.55 14.56
C GLN A 145 -11.01 4.70 16.07
N GLU A 146 -9.90 4.20 16.66
CA GLU A 146 -9.61 4.38 18.09
C GLU A 146 -9.52 5.86 18.47
N LEU A 147 -8.86 6.68 17.66
CA LEU A 147 -8.70 8.11 17.92
C LEU A 147 -10.02 8.88 17.84
N ILE A 148 -10.85 8.58 16.84
CA ILE A 148 -12.18 9.22 16.70
C ILE A 148 -13.07 8.83 17.87
N GLN A 149 -13.09 7.58 18.31
CA GLN A 149 -13.89 7.13 19.43
C GLN A 149 -13.46 7.76 20.75
N THR A 150 -12.17 7.98 20.95
CA THR A 150 -11.63 8.61 22.15
C THR A 150 -11.96 10.10 22.21
N ASP A 151 -11.92 10.79 21.05
CA ASP A 151 -12.25 12.22 20.96
C ASP A 151 -13.75 12.49 21.21
N VAL A 152 -14.61 11.59 20.75
CA VAL A 152 -16.07 11.66 21.00
C VAL A 152 -16.43 11.36 22.46
N GLY A 153 -15.64 10.49 23.12
CA GLY A 153 -15.87 10.10 24.53
C GLY A 153 -15.42 11.14 25.57
N THR A 154 -14.62 12.13 25.19
CA THR A 154 -14.14 13.20 26.09
C THR A 154 -14.96 14.49 25.99
N GLY A 155 -16.03 14.46 25.23
CA GLY A 155 -16.94 15.63 25.00
C GLY A 155 -18.09 15.77 25.97
N ASP A 156 -18.08 15.13 27.15
CA ASP A 156 -19.03 15.33 28.24
C ASP A 156 -18.43 16.18 29.37
#